data_400f7f9b7978329c9cac2a68b6f84f13
#
_entry.id   400f7f9b7978329c9cac2a68b6f84f13
#
_cell.length_a   1.000
_cell.length_b   1.000
_cell.length_c   1.000
_cell.angle_alpha   90.00
_cell.angle_beta   90.00
_cell.angle_gamma   90.00
#
_symmetry.space_group_name_H-M   'P 1'
#
loop_
_entity.id
_entity.type
_entity.pdbx_description
1 polymer ?
#
loop_
_entity_poly.entity_id
_entity_poly.type
_entity_poly.pdbx_seq_one_letter_code
_entity_poly.pdbx_strand_id
1 'polypeptide(L)'
;FDDVDPARIVALTFSRAAAQEIYTALLKRLWKAAESPSGVDRERANLLARLSSDKVALIEKLGISWTPETFAGLLRKVVSVQHLGAIATLDSFILRLVGNFPVEMGFQRALEVLDPAGEKDEIDHAAKAILGRADDAEGFAKAFRAARKGRFSRTCAQALETMMEREGWRAFILAQPECKAW
;
A
#
# COMPACT_ATOMS: atom_id res chain seq x y z
N PHE A 1 19.14 -20.26 -9.40
CA PHE A 1 18.79 -19.48 -8.18
C PHE A 1 19.66 -18.24 -8.00
N ASP A 2 20.81 -18.19 -8.64
CA ASP A 2 21.71 -17.03 -8.54
C ASP A 2 21.24 -15.79 -9.33
N ASP A 3 20.22 -15.95 -10.19
CA ASP A 3 19.77 -14.89 -11.09
C ASP A 3 18.51 -14.14 -10.65
N VAL A 4 17.86 -14.55 -9.57
CA VAL A 4 16.68 -13.80 -9.09
C VAL A 4 17.12 -12.76 -8.06
N ASP A 5 17.15 -11.52 -8.52
CA ASP A 5 17.37 -10.39 -7.62
C ASP A 5 16.23 -10.32 -6.60
N PRO A 6 16.50 -10.32 -5.28
CA PRO A 6 15.49 -10.14 -4.25
C PRO A 6 14.63 -8.87 -4.43
N ALA A 7 15.16 -7.84 -5.06
CA ALA A 7 14.41 -6.63 -5.40
C ALA A 7 13.23 -6.88 -6.36
N ARG A 8 13.25 -7.99 -7.11
CA ARG A 8 12.17 -8.39 -8.03
C ARG A 8 11.08 -9.22 -7.35
N ILE A 9 11.26 -9.58 -6.08
CA ILE A 9 10.29 -10.35 -5.29
C ILE A 9 9.49 -9.38 -4.46
N VAL A 10 8.17 -9.34 -4.65
CA VAL A 10 7.28 -8.48 -3.89
C VAL A 10 6.36 -9.34 -3.02
N ALA A 11 6.36 -9.07 -1.72
CA ALA A 11 5.41 -9.66 -0.77
C ALA A 11 4.52 -8.55 -0.18
N LEU A 12 3.21 -8.67 -0.41
CA LEU A 12 2.25 -7.67 0.01
C LEU A 12 1.40 -8.17 1.18
N THR A 13 1.15 -7.27 2.12
CA THR A 13 0.31 -7.50 3.29
C THR A 13 -0.68 -6.35 3.47
N PHE A 14 -1.66 -6.53 4.36
CA PHE A 14 -2.62 -5.46 4.69
C PHE A 14 -2.16 -4.58 5.85
N SER A 15 -1.20 -5.03 6.67
CA SER A 15 -0.73 -4.26 7.82
C SER A 15 0.79 -4.14 7.85
N ARG A 16 1.28 -3.03 8.40
CA ARG A 16 2.71 -2.82 8.63
C ARG A 16 3.30 -3.85 9.57
N ALA A 17 2.56 -4.25 10.60
CA ALA A 17 2.98 -5.28 11.55
C ALA A 17 3.24 -6.62 10.84
N ALA A 18 2.30 -7.07 9.98
CA ALA A 18 2.46 -8.31 9.22
C ALA A 18 3.65 -8.23 8.23
N ALA A 19 3.88 -7.09 7.57
CA ALA A 19 5.05 -6.90 6.72
C ALA A 19 6.34 -7.04 7.51
N GLN A 20 6.41 -6.42 8.70
CA GLN A 20 7.57 -6.50 9.58
C GLN A 20 7.79 -7.91 10.13
N GLU A 21 6.73 -8.62 10.48
CA GLU A 21 6.80 -10.02 10.92
C GLU A 21 7.37 -10.94 9.83
N ILE A 22 6.89 -10.82 8.59
CA ILE A 22 7.39 -11.58 7.45
C ILE A 22 8.87 -11.29 7.24
N TYR A 23 9.27 -10.01 7.23
CA TYR A 23 10.65 -9.61 7.04
C TYR A 23 11.56 -10.14 8.15
N THR A 24 11.13 -9.96 9.40
CA THR A 24 11.88 -10.46 10.57
C THR A 24 12.01 -11.98 10.56
N ALA A 25 10.94 -12.70 10.20
CA ALA A 25 10.97 -14.16 10.08
C ALA A 25 11.94 -14.61 8.98
N LEU A 26 11.93 -13.94 7.82
CA LEU A 26 12.86 -14.22 6.72
C LEU A 26 14.32 -14.04 7.16
N LEU A 27 14.65 -12.89 7.76
CA LEU A 27 16.00 -12.62 8.25
C LEU A 27 16.45 -13.64 9.30
N LYS A 28 15.59 -13.99 10.25
CA LYS A 28 15.92 -15.00 11.29
C LYS A 28 16.19 -16.36 10.68
N ARG A 29 15.45 -16.76 9.66
CA ARG A 29 15.66 -18.04 8.98
C ARG A 29 16.98 -18.05 8.21
N LEU A 30 17.27 -17.02 7.42
CA LEU A 30 18.52 -16.87 6.69
C LEU A 30 19.72 -16.80 7.63
N TRP A 31 19.60 -16.07 8.74
CA TRP A 31 20.64 -15.98 9.76
C TRP A 31 20.97 -17.36 10.36
N LYS A 32 19.94 -18.09 10.84
CA LYS A 32 20.14 -19.42 11.43
C LYS A 32 20.77 -20.43 10.46
N ALA A 33 20.43 -20.35 9.18
CA ALA A 33 21.03 -21.19 8.16
C ALA A 33 22.48 -20.77 7.84
N ALA A 34 22.78 -19.46 7.91
CA ALA A 34 24.15 -18.95 7.70
C ALA A 34 25.09 -19.25 8.88
N GLU A 35 24.55 -19.52 10.08
CA GLU A 35 25.32 -19.68 11.30
C GLU A 35 25.99 -21.07 11.40
N SER A 36 25.36 -22.12 10.86
CA SER A 36 25.86 -23.49 11.01
C SER A 36 25.32 -24.45 9.94
N PRO A 37 26.07 -25.54 9.64
CA PRO A 37 25.60 -26.61 8.76
C PRO A 37 24.28 -27.25 9.20
N SER A 38 24.07 -27.43 10.52
CA SER A 38 22.80 -27.95 11.06
C SER A 38 21.62 -26.98 10.83
N GLY A 39 21.89 -25.67 10.80
CA GLY A 39 20.92 -24.65 10.42
C GLY A 39 20.53 -24.77 8.94
N VAL A 40 21.49 -25.02 8.08
CA VAL A 40 21.26 -25.28 6.64
C VAL A 40 20.36 -26.50 6.46
N ASP A 41 20.69 -27.63 7.08
CA ASP A 41 19.92 -28.87 6.95
C ASP A 41 18.47 -28.70 7.39
N ARG A 42 18.25 -27.99 8.51
CA ARG A 42 16.92 -27.66 9.02
C ARG A 42 16.13 -26.79 8.03
N GLU A 43 16.78 -25.75 7.49
CA GLU A 43 16.11 -24.84 6.58
C GLU A 43 15.82 -25.50 5.23
N ARG A 44 16.75 -26.31 4.73
CA ARG A 44 16.55 -27.15 3.54
C ARG A 44 15.36 -28.10 3.72
N ALA A 45 15.30 -28.82 4.83
CA ALA A 45 14.18 -29.71 5.13
C ALA A 45 12.84 -28.96 5.18
N ASN A 46 12.80 -27.78 5.84
CA ASN A 46 11.61 -26.92 5.92
C ASN A 46 11.15 -26.42 4.54
N LEU A 47 12.07 -26.08 3.66
CA LEU A 47 11.75 -25.62 2.30
C LEU A 47 11.23 -26.77 1.44
N LEU A 48 11.93 -27.92 1.44
CA LEU A 48 11.55 -29.07 0.64
C LEU A 48 10.19 -29.65 1.07
N ALA A 49 9.90 -29.66 2.37
CA ALA A 49 8.62 -30.15 2.89
C ALA A 49 7.40 -29.32 2.44
N ARG A 50 7.60 -28.10 1.95
CA ARG A 50 6.55 -27.21 1.47
C ARG A 50 6.35 -27.22 -0.03
N LEU A 51 7.18 -27.96 -0.74
CA LEU A 51 7.17 -28.02 -2.20
C LEU A 51 6.52 -29.31 -2.68
N SER A 52 5.89 -29.25 -3.86
CA SER A 52 5.44 -30.45 -4.56
C SER A 52 6.64 -31.28 -5.04
N SER A 53 6.45 -32.58 -5.24
CA SER A 53 7.50 -33.50 -5.69
C SER A 53 8.21 -33.03 -6.96
N ASP A 54 7.47 -32.49 -7.93
CA ASP A 54 8.04 -31.98 -9.18
C ASP A 54 9.00 -30.80 -8.95
N LYS A 55 8.67 -29.91 -7.99
CA LYS A 55 9.52 -28.78 -7.63
C LYS A 55 10.76 -29.22 -6.85
N VAL A 56 10.64 -30.25 -6.01
CA VAL A 56 11.79 -30.85 -5.32
C VAL A 56 12.77 -31.45 -6.33
N ALA A 57 12.26 -32.23 -7.29
CA ALA A 57 13.07 -32.80 -8.37
C ALA A 57 13.77 -31.71 -9.21
N LEU A 58 13.09 -30.60 -9.47
CA LEU A 58 13.68 -29.46 -10.18
C LEU A 58 14.82 -28.82 -9.38
N ILE A 59 14.64 -28.61 -8.07
CA ILE A 59 15.68 -28.06 -7.18
C ILE A 59 16.92 -28.96 -7.15
N GLU A 60 16.73 -30.28 -7.08
CA GLU A 60 17.82 -31.24 -7.11
C GLU A 60 18.58 -31.20 -8.45
N LYS A 61 17.84 -31.09 -9.56
CA LYS A 61 18.41 -30.95 -10.91
C LYS A 61 19.22 -29.66 -11.08
N LEU A 62 18.82 -28.57 -10.41
CA LEU A 62 19.52 -27.29 -10.47
C LEU A 62 20.84 -27.28 -9.71
N GLY A 63 21.15 -28.29 -8.92
CA GLY A 63 22.45 -28.43 -8.23
C GLY A 63 22.71 -27.29 -7.22
N ILE A 64 21.69 -26.82 -6.54
CA ILE A 64 21.82 -25.69 -5.59
C ILE A 64 22.80 -26.07 -4.47
N SER A 65 23.77 -25.21 -4.25
CA SER A 65 24.71 -25.36 -3.13
C SER A 65 24.03 -24.92 -1.82
N TRP A 66 23.76 -25.89 -0.96
CA TRP A 66 23.19 -25.66 0.37
C TRP A 66 24.34 -25.56 1.39
N THR A 67 24.90 -24.36 1.53
CA THR A 67 25.99 -24.08 2.48
C THR A 67 25.68 -22.83 3.32
N PRO A 68 26.32 -22.69 4.50
CA PRO A 68 26.19 -21.48 5.30
C PRO A 68 26.57 -20.20 4.53
N GLU A 69 27.59 -20.29 3.65
CA GLU A 69 28.05 -19.17 2.82
C GLU A 69 26.98 -18.73 1.82
N THR A 70 26.26 -19.67 1.21
CA THR A 70 25.13 -19.38 0.33
C THR A 70 24.04 -18.62 1.06
N PHE A 71 23.67 -19.07 2.27
CA PHE A 71 22.67 -18.37 3.08
C PHE A 71 23.15 -17.00 3.58
N ALA A 72 24.42 -16.86 3.93
CA ALA A 72 25.03 -15.58 4.26
C ALA A 72 25.00 -14.61 3.07
N GLY A 73 25.25 -15.10 1.86
CA GLY A 73 25.13 -14.35 0.61
C GLY A 73 23.71 -13.85 0.37
N LEU A 74 22.72 -14.74 0.52
CA LEU A 74 21.29 -14.39 0.42
C LEU A 74 20.88 -13.37 1.48
N LEU A 75 21.31 -13.53 2.71
CA LEU A 75 21.04 -12.59 3.79
C LEU A 75 21.55 -11.18 3.44
N ARG A 76 22.79 -11.06 2.97
CA ARG A 76 23.38 -9.79 2.54
C ARG A 76 22.57 -9.16 1.39
N LYS A 77 22.20 -9.96 0.39
CA LYS A 77 21.37 -9.50 -0.75
C LYS A 77 20.01 -8.99 -0.26
N VAL A 78 19.31 -9.71 0.63
CA VAL A 78 18.00 -9.28 1.17
C VAL A 78 18.13 -7.99 1.98
N VAL A 79 19.16 -7.86 2.81
CA VAL A 79 19.40 -6.65 3.59
C VAL A 79 19.75 -5.46 2.71
N SER A 80 20.56 -5.65 1.66
CA SER A 80 20.96 -4.56 0.75
C SER A 80 19.79 -3.97 -0.03
N VAL A 81 18.73 -4.76 -0.31
CA VAL A 81 17.54 -4.28 -1.04
C VAL A 81 16.36 -3.91 -0.12
N GLN A 82 16.56 -3.90 1.20
CA GLN A 82 15.52 -3.55 2.17
C GLN A 82 14.86 -2.21 1.88
N HIS A 83 15.63 -1.21 1.48
CA HIS A 83 15.17 0.13 1.16
C HIS A 83 14.24 0.17 -0.08
N LEU A 84 14.28 -0.84 -0.94
CA LEU A 84 13.39 -0.96 -2.09
C LEU A 84 11.99 -1.46 -1.71
N GLY A 85 11.80 -1.85 -0.44
CA GLY A 85 10.49 -2.20 0.09
C GLY A 85 9.86 -3.41 -0.59
N ALA A 86 10.64 -4.45 -0.83
CA ALA A 86 10.17 -5.72 -1.40
C ALA A 86 9.06 -6.39 -0.56
N ILE A 87 9.05 -6.13 0.76
CA ILE A 87 7.99 -6.56 1.67
C ILE A 87 7.31 -5.30 2.20
N ALA A 88 6.04 -5.08 1.82
CA ALA A 88 5.34 -3.84 2.08
C ALA A 88 3.84 -4.06 2.29
N THR A 89 3.14 -3.04 2.77
CA THR A 89 1.68 -3.04 2.71
C THR A 89 1.20 -2.75 1.30
N LEU A 90 0.01 -3.24 0.97
CA LEU A 90 -0.64 -2.98 -0.32
C LEU A 90 -0.73 -1.47 -0.60
N ASP A 91 -1.14 -0.68 0.39
CA ASP A 91 -1.23 0.78 0.27
C ASP A 91 0.12 1.41 -0.06
N SER A 92 1.19 1.01 0.66
CA SER A 92 2.54 1.51 0.38
C SER A 92 3.05 1.12 -1.01
N PHE A 93 2.64 -0.05 -1.50
CA PHE A 93 2.99 -0.50 -2.87
C PHE A 93 2.25 0.33 -3.92
N ILE A 94 0.93 0.54 -3.75
CA ILE A 94 0.11 1.36 -4.65
C ILE A 94 0.64 2.80 -4.69
N LEU A 95 0.93 3.40 -3.53
CA LEU A 95 1.49 4.75 -3.46
C LEU A 95 2.82 4.89 -4.22
N ARG A 96 3.70 3.89 -4.13
CA ARG A 96 4.94 3.89 -4.91
C ARG A 96 4.68 3.74 -6.41
N LEU A 97 3.73 2.88 -6.78
CA LEU A 97 3.36 2.69 -8.18
C LEU A 97 2.82 4.01 -8.76
N VAL A 98 1.87 4.65 -8.09
CA VAL A 98 1.29 5.93 -8.49
C VAL A 98 2.35 7.04 -8.50
N GLY A 99 3.26 7.06 -7.52
CA GLY A 99 4.36 8.01 -7.45
C GLY A 99 5.39 7.90 -8.60
N ASN A 100 5.47 6.74 -9.26
CA ASN A 100 6.31 6.56 -10.44
C ASN A 100 5.64 7.06 -11.73
N PHE A 101 4.33 7.25 -11.74
CA PHE A 101 3.54 7.67 -12.90
C PHE A 101 2.63 8.87 -12.56
N PRO A 102 3.16 9.96 -11.95
CA PRO A 102 2.33 11.06 -11.48
C PRO A 102 1.57 11.76 -12.61
N VAL A 103 2.21 11.94 -13.76
CA VAL A 103 1.63 12.65 -14.91
C VAL A 103 0.48 11.84 -15.52
N GLU A 104 0.68 10.55 -15.70
CA GLU A 104 -0.32 9.63 -16.27
C GLU A 104 -1.55 9.49 -15.35
N MET A 105 -1.33 9.66 -14.04
CA MET A 105 -2.41 9.66 -13.04
C MET A 105 -3.03 11.03 -12.82
N GLY A 106 -2.62 12.07 -13.60
CA GLY A 106 -3.16 13.42 -13.52
C GLY A 106 -2.67 14.26 -12.34
N PHE A 107 -1.60 13.84 -11.65
CA PHE A 107 -1.01 14.61 -10.57
C PHE A 107 0.01 15.61 -11.08
N GLN A 108 -0.15 16.86 -10.68
CA GLN A 108 0.79 17.95 -11.06
C GLN A 108 1.99 18.07 -10.12
N ARG A 109 1.96 17.39 -8.97
CA ARG A 109 2.99 17.45 -7.93
C ARG A 109 3.30 16.04 -7.39
N ALA A 110 4.43 15.94 -6.69
CA ALA A 110 4.75 14.74 -5.93
C ALA A 110 3.60 14.41 -4.94
N LEU A 111 3.26 13.13 -4.85
CA LEU A 111 2.23 12.65 -3.92
C LEU A 111 2.76 12.73 -2.50
N GLU A 112 2.00 13.36 -1.65
CA GLU A 112 2.21 13.38 -0.22
C GLU A 112 1.01 12.71 0.47
N VAL A 113 1.29 11.79 1.39
CA VAL A 113 0.24 11.17 2.20
C VAL A 113 -0.01 12.08 3.38
N LEU A 114 -1.17 12.71 3.38
CA LEU A 114 -1.58 13.58 4.47
C LEU A 114 -1.82 12.75 5.75
N ASP A 115 -1.44 13.31 6.87
CA ASP A 115 -1.94 12.84 8.16
C ASP A 115 -3.39 13.29 8.38
N PRO A 116 -4.11 12.77 9.38
CA PRO A 116 -5.52 13.12 9.60
C PRO A 116 -5.76 14.63 9.85
N ALA A 117 -4.76 15.35 10.35
CA ALA A 117 -4.88 16.80 10.56
C ALA A 117 -4.73 17.54 9.22
N GLY A 118 -3.73 17.19 8.42
CA GLY A 118 -3.53 17.73 7.07
C GLY A 118 -4.70 17.42 6.13
N GLU A 119 -5.29 16.21 6.23
CA GLU A 119 -6.49 15.86 5.47
C GLU A 119 -7.66 16.79 5.80
N LYS A 120 -7.88 17.10 7.09
CA LYS A 120 -8.91 18.01 7.52
C LYS A 120 -8.67 19.44 7.04
N ASP A 121 -7.44 19.92 7.10
CA ASP A 121 -7.07 21.26 6.64
C ASP A 121 -7.28 21.39 5.12
N GLU A 122 -6.97 20.39 4.33
CA GLU A 122 -7.20 20.38 2.88
C GLU A 122 -8.69 20.32 2.54
N ILE A 123 -9.50 19.56 3.28
CA ILE A 123 -10.95 19.52 3.14
C ILE A 123 -11.55 20.90 3.44
N ASP A 124 -11.14 21.55 4.53
CA ASP A 124 -11.57 22.90 4.89
C ASP A 124 -11.17 23.93 3.83
N HIS A 125 -9.96 23.82 3.27
CA HIS A 125 -9.48 24.69 2.22
C HIS A 125 -10.26 24.52 0.92
N ALA A 126 -10.52 23.28 0.51
CA ALA A 126 -11.33 22.96 -0.66
C ALA A 126 -12.78 23.46 -0.49
N ALA A 127 -13.38 23.25 0.69
CA ALA A 127 -14.72 23.73 1.00
C ALA A 127 -14.80 25.27 0.92
N LYS A 128 -13.82 26.00 1.46
CA LYS A 128 -13.75 27.47 1.36
C LYS A 128 -13.57 27.92 -0.08
N ALA A 129 -12.76 27.22 -0.87
CA ALA A 129 -12.55 27.56 -2.28
C ALA A 129 -13.83 27.37 -3.12
N ILE A 130 -14.59 26.30 -2.87
CA ILE A 130 -15.88 26.05 -3.53
C ILE A 130 -16.91 27.11 -3.15
N LEU A 131 -17.04 27.41 -1.86
CA LEU A 131 -17.97 28.40 -1.36
C LEU A 131 -17.63 29.82 -1.84
N GLY A 132 -16.33 30.15 -1.95
CA GLY A 132 -15.88 31.45 -2.45
C GLY A 132 -16.02 31.65 -3.97
N ARG A 133 -16.21 30.57 -4.74
CA ARG A 133 -16.42 30.58 -6.20
C ARG A 133 -17.91 30.50 -6.60
N ALA A 134 -18.81 30.35 -5.63
CA ALA A 134 -20.25 30.25 -5.92
C ALA A 134 -20.76 31.59 -6.48
N ASP A 135 -20.89 31.66 -7.80
CA ASP A 135 -21.52 32.79 -8.51
C ASP A 135 -23.00 32.96 -8.09
N ASP A 136 -23.55 31.88 -7.50
CA ASP A 136 -24.90 31.85 -6.92
C ASP A 136 -24.85 31.36 -5.46
N ALA A 137 -24.33 32.22 -4.58
CA ALA A 137 -24.32 31.96 -3.13
C ALA A 137 -25.74 31.80 -2.54
N GLU A 138 -26.73 32.44 -3.14
CA GLU A 138 -28.14 32.37 -2.70
C GLU A 138 -28.78 31.05 -3.10
N GLY A 139 -28.55 30.57 -4.35
CA GLY A 139 -28.99 29.28 -4.83
C GLY A 139 -28.36 28.14 -4.03
N PHE A 140 -27.07 28.24 -3.74
CA PHE A 140 -26.37 27.29 -2.88
C PHE A 140 -26.96 27.25 -1.46
N ALA A 141 -27.17 28.42 -0.84
CA ALA A 141 -27.77 28.53 0.50
C ALA A 141 -29.19 27.97 0.54
N LYS A 142 -29.97 28.13 -0.53
CA LYS A 142 -31.32 27.60 -0.69
C LYS A 142 -31.27 26.04 -0.83
N ALA A 143 -30.41 25.51 -1.71
CA ALA A 143 -30.23 24.08 -1.89
C ALA A 143 -29.75 23.42 -0.59
N PHE A 144 -28.79 24.04 0.11
CA PHE A 144 -28.27 23.56 1.38
C PHE A 144 -29.35 23.53 2.47
N ARG A 145 -30.18 24.60 2.58
CA ARG A 145 -31.30 24.64 3.51
C ARG A 145 -32.33 23.54 3.21
N ALA A 146 -32.61 23.29 1.95
CA ALA A 146 -33.52 22.23 1.52
C ALA A 146 -32.97 20.82 1.85
N ALA A 147 -31.67 20.60 1.64
CA ALA A 147 -31.00 19.34 1.95
C ALA A 147 -30.93 19.04 3.46
N ARG A 148 -30.94 20.06 4.32
CA ARG A 148 -30.91 19.90 5.78
C ARG A 148 -32.16 19.26 6.37
N LYS A 149 -33.31 19.24 5.66
CA LYS A 149 -34.56 18.62 6.12
C LYS A 149 -34.84 18.82 7.62
N GLY A 150 -34.64 20.02 8.13
CA GLY A 150 -34.93 20.35 9.54
C GLY A 150 -33.88 19.90 10.59
N ARG A 151 -32.76 19.34 10.20
CA ARG A 151 -31.69 19.01 11.14
C ARG A 151 -30.84 20.25 11.47
N PHE A 152 -31.06 20.82 12.64
CA PHE A 152 -30.49 22.09 13.06
C PHE A 152 -29.01 22.07 13.49
N SER A 153 -28.36 20.94 13.57
CA SER A 153 -27.06 20.77 14.27
C SER A 153 -25.80 20.75 13.40
N ARG A 154 -25.93 20.88 12.07
CA ARG A 154 -24.73 20.83 11.20
C ARG A 154 -24.51 22.18 10.52
N THR A 155 -23.28 22.69 10.66
CA THR A 155 -22.80 23.83 9.87
C THR A 155 -22.61 23.41 8.41
N CYS A 156 -22.53 24.38 7.48
CA CYS A 156 -22.27 24.11 6.08
C CYS A 156 -20.95 23.34 5.90
N ALA A 157 -19.91 23.68 6.67
CA ALA A 157 -18.62 22.99 6.69
C ALA A 157 -18.78 21.52 7.09
N GLN A 158 -19.50 21.20 8.16
CA GLN A 158 -19.75 19.81 8.59
C GLN A 158 -20.55 18.98 7.58
N ALA A 159 -21.45 19.60 6.84
CA ALA A 159 -22.18 18.90 5.79
C ALA A 159 -21.29 18.60 4.59
N LEU A 160 -20.43 19.54 4.19
CA LEU A 160 -19.41 19.32 3.14
C LEU A 160 -18.37 18.29 3.57
N GLU A 161 -17.88 18.35 4.81
CA GLU A 161 -16.97 17.36 5.40
C GLU A 161 -17.58 15.95 5.31
N THR A 162 -18.84 15.77 5.72
CA THR A 162 -19.54 14.49 5.59
C THR A 162 -19.72 14.04 4.13
N MET A 163 -19.93 14.96 3.20
CA MET A 163 -20.03 14.65 1.77
C MET A 163 -18.66 14.28 1.17
N MET A 164 -17.60 14.84 1.70
CA MET A 164 -16.22 14.56 1.26
C MET A 164 -15.63 13.33 1.94
N GLU A 165 -16.24 12.82 3.00
CA GLU A 165 -15.90 11.50 3.55
C GLU A 165 -16.09 10.40 2.48
N ARG A 166 -15.27 9.36 2.57
CA ARG A 166 -15.21 8.27 1.58
C ARG A 166 -16.58 7.68 1.20
N GLU A 167 -17.49 7.59 2.15
CA GLU A 167 -18.86 7.10 1.92
C GLU A 167 -19.76 8.14 1.22
N GLY A 168 -19.59 9.41 1.55
CA GLY A 168 -20.32 10.52 0.91
C GLY A 168 -19.97 10.66 -0.57
N TRP A 169 -18.68 10.61 -0.93
CA TRP A 169 -18.21 10.59 -2.31
C TRP A 169 -18.77 9.40 -3.09
N ARG A 170 -18.72 8.21 -2.49
CA ARG A 170 -19.25 7.01 -3.12
C ARG A 170 -20.74 7.10 -3.40
N ALA A 171 -21.52 7.59 -2.42
CA ALA A 171 -22.94 7.83 -2.57
C ALA A 171 -23.23 8.90 -3.65
N PHE A 172 -22.44 9.98 -3.71
CA PHE A 172 -22.55 11.03 -4.71
C PHE A 172 -22.27 10.49 -6.12
N ILE A 173 -21.17 9.76 -6.32
CA ILE A 173 -20.80 9.16 -7.61
C ILE A 173 -21.89 8.19 -8.08
N LEU A 174 -22.37 7.32 -7.18
CA LEU A 174 -23.42 6.35 -7.52
C LEU A 174 -24.80 6.99 -7.78
N ALA A 175 -25.07 8.17 -7.26
CA ALA A 175 -26.30 8.92 -7.48
C ALA A 175 -26.31 9.70 -8.81
N GLN A 176 -25.16 9.84 -9.49
CA GLN A 176 -25.07 10.52 -10.79
C GLN A 176 -25.41 9.54 -11.91
N PRO A 177 -26.54 9.75 -12.68
CA PRO A 177 -26.94 8.81 -13.73
C PRO A 177 -26.02 8.80 -14.95
N GLU A 178 -25.11 9.75 -15.06
CA GLU A 178 -24.22 9.94 -16.20
C GLU A 178 -22.73 9.99 -15.79
N CYS A 179 -22.28 9.14 -14.89
CA CYS A 179 -20.84 8.96 -14.69
C CYS A 179 -20.17 8.31 -15.92
N LYS A 180 -20.13 9.07 -17.03
CA LYS A 180 -19.38 8.69 -18.25
C LYS A 180 -17.97 9.23 -18.27
N ALA A 181 -17.49 9.85 -17.22
CA ALA A 181 -16.24 10.57 -17.22
C ALA A 181 -15.31 10.10 -16.10
N TRP A 182 -14.75 8.92 -16.29
CA TRP A 182 -13.43 8.58 -15.68
C TRP A 182 -12.76 7.57 -16.59
#